data_51a49aa331a30ae476d3eacb0d31a511
#
_entry.id   51a49aa331a30ae476d3eacb0d31a511
#
_cell.length_a   1.000
_cell.length_b   1.000
_cell.length_c   1.000
_cell.angle_alpha   90.00
_cell.angle_beta   90.00
_cell.angle_gamma   90.00
#
_symmetry.space_group_name_H-M   'P 1'
#
loop_
_entity.id
_entity.type
_entity.pdbx_description
1 polymer ?
#
loop_
_entity_poly.entity_id
_entity_poly.type
_entity_poly.pdbx_seq_one_letter_code
_entity_poly.pdbx_strand_id
1 'polypeptide(L)'
;MSDVLSVQRLVPSEPEAIFDLLVDPAGHVAIDGGESVKHARSGGRRLSLGDRFGMDMHLGVAYSTRNTVIELEENRRIAWQTTAGGPAGAVLGGRIWRYLLEPADGGTLVTEEWDLSREKWTSKPVVKATMTASTRRNMERTLARIEQLVTDGPQAPSDTR
;
A
#
# COMPACT_ATOMS: atom_id res chain seq x y z
N MET A 1 8.35 -6.31 -21.29
CA MET A 1 8.30 -6.31 -19.81
C MET A 1 6.99 -5.72 -19.35
N SER A 2 6.29 -6.39 -18.43
CA SER A 2 5.03 -5.90 -17.84
C SER A 2 5.23 -4.55 -17.15
N ASP A 3 4.21 -3.71 -17.17
CA ASP A 3 4.15 -2.49 -16.36
C ASP A 3 3.69 -2.77 -14.92
N VAL A 4 3.30 -4.00 -14.63
CA VAL A 4 2.84 -4.44 -13.31
C VAL A 4 3.89 -5.32 -12.65
N LEU A 5 4.31 -4.94 -11.45
CA LEU A 5 5.07 -5.74 -10.52
C LEU A 5 4.11 -6.31 -9.47
N SER A 6 4.16 -7.62 -9.26
CA SER A 6 3.27 -8.30 -8.32
C SER A 6 4.07 -9.15 -7.32
N VAL A 7 3.63 -9.14 -6.08
CA VAL A 7 4.10 -10.05 -5.01
C VAL A 7 2.90 -10.65 -4.30
N GLN A 8 3.06 -11.87 -3.77
CA GLN A 8 1.99 -12.60 -3.10
C GLN A 8 2.47 -13.19 -1.79
N ARG A 9 1.54 -13.33 -0.84
CA ARG A 9 1.76 -14.02 0.42
C ARG A 9 0.47 -14.66 0.92
N LEU A 10 0.54 -15.90 1.34
CA LEU A 10 -0.54 -16.53 2.09
C LEU A 10 -0.47 -16.05 3.54
N VAL A 11 -1.50 -15.34 3.98
CA VAL A 11 -1.62 -14.81 5.33
C VAL A 11 -2.65 -15.63 6.09
N PRO A 12 -2.30 -16.22 7.25
CA PRO A 12 -3.21 -17.08 8.02
C PRO A 12 -4.21 -16.23 8.82
N SER A 13 -5.09 -15.54 8.11
CA SER A 13 -6.12 -14.66 8.65
C SER A 13 -7.27 -14.53 7.67
N GLU A 14 -8.44 -14.16 8.19
CA GLU A 14 -9.60 -13.84 7.36
C GLU A 14 -9.38 -12.54 6.58
N PRO A 15 -9.99 -12.39 5.40
CA PRO A 15 -9.81 -11.20 4.56
C PRO A 15 -10.20 -9.89 5.26
N GLU A 16 -11.21 -9.92 6.13
CA GLU A 16 -11.71 -8.74 6.86
C GLU A 16 -10.63 -8.05 7.68
N ALA A 17 -9.85 -8.82 8.44
CA ALA A 17 -8.79 -8.27 9.28
C ALA A 17 -7.69 -7.61 8.45
N ILE A 18 -7.37 -8.18 7.28
CA ILE A 18 -6.40 -7.62 6.34
C ILE A 18 -6.96 -6.38 5.68
N PHE A 19 -8.20 -6.43 5.23
CA PHE A 19 -8.87 -5.33 4.55
C PHE A 19 -8.99 -4.10 5.45
N ASP A 20 -9.26 -4.28 6.74
CA ASP A 20 -9.35 -3.19 7.71
C ASP A 20 -8.05 -2.39 7.82
N LEU A 21 -6.88 -3.02 7.65
CA LEU A 21 -5.60 -2.32 7.58
C LEU A 21 -5.44 -1.51 6.29
N LEU A 22 -5.98 -2.02 5.18
CA LEU A 22 -5.82 -1.41 3.86
C LEU A 22 -6.79 -0.26 3.62
N VAL A 23 -7.96 -0.33 4.22
CA VAL A 23 -9.04 0.65 4.01
C VAL A 23 -8.94 1.86 4.93
N ASP A 24 -8.04 1.84 5.91
CA ASP A 24 -7.75 2.99 6.79
C ASP A 24 -6.35 3.54 6.46
N PRO A 25 -6.22 4.82 6.10
CA PRO A 25 -4.90 5.45 5.86
C PRO A 25 -3.92 5.32 7.03
N ALA A 26 -4.40 5.26 8.27
CA ALA A 26 -3.54 5.00 9.43
C ALA A 26 -2.90 3.61 9.38
N GLY A 27 -3.60 2.62 8.82
CA GLY A 27 -3.08 1.28 8.60
C GLY A 27 -1.89 1.26 7.63
N HIS A 28 -1.89 2.14 6.64
CA HIS A 28 -0.81 2.24 5.65
C HIS A 28 0.54 2.58 6.30
N VAL A 29 0.54 3.43 7.33
CA VAL A 29 1.77 3.73 8.10
C VAL A 29 2.27 2.49 8.81
N ALA A 30 1.37 1.70 9.38
CA ALA A 30 1.71 0.49 10.13
C ALA A 30 2.28 -0.61 9.23
N ILE A 31 1.81 -0.74 7.99
CA ILE A 31 2.20 -1.81 7.06
C ILE A 31 3.35 -1.45 6.13
N ASP A 32 3.74 -0.17 6.00
CA ASP A 32 4.76 0.25 5.04
C ASP A 32 6.12 -0.42 5.28
N GLY A 33 6.43 -1.40 4.45
CA GLY A 33 7.69 -2.15 4.52
C GLY A 33 8.92 -1.34 4.11
N GLY A 34 8.73 -0.23 3.41
CA GLY A 34 9.79 0.70 3.01
C GLY A 34 10.10 1.75 4.06
N GLU A 35 9.25 1.86 5.10
CA GLU A 35 9.33 2.89 6.14
C GLU A 35 9.36 4.32 5.60
N SER A 36 8.83 4.51 4.38
CA SER A 36 8.78 5.79 3.70
C SER A 36 7.56 6.63 4.07
N VAL A 37 6.46 5.96 4.46
CA VAL A 37 5.23 6.62 4.93
C VAL A 37 5.40 7.01 6.39
N LYS A 38 5.43 8.30 6.69
CA LYS A 38 5.63 8.81 8.05
C LYS A 38 4.31 9.14 8.74
N HIS A 39 3.40 9.78 8.03
CA HIS A 39 2.10 10.18 8.56
C HIS A 39 1.00 10.07 7.52
N ALA A 40 -0.16 9.56 7.93
CA ALA A 40 -1.39 9.72 7.19
C ALA A 40 -2.03 11.06 7.57
N ARG A 41 -2.35 11.90 6.59
CA ARG A 41 -2.99 13.21 6.83
C ARG A 41 -4.45 13.09 7.24
N SER A 42 -5.05 11.94 7.01
CA SER A 42 -6.42 11.62 7.40
C SER A 42 -6.47 10.16 7.84
N GLY A 43 -6.27 9.90 9.13
CA GLY A 43 -6.41 8.57 9.73
C GLY A 43 -7.73 8.42 10.47
N GLY A 44 -8.07 7.16 10.82
CA GLY A 44 -9.26 6.84 11.59
C GLY A 44 -10.57 6.95 10.81
N ARG A 45 -10.49 7.00 9.47
CA ARG A 45 -11.64 7.02 8.59
C ARG A 45 -11.51 5.93 7.53
N ARG A 46 -12.52 5.08 7.44
CA ARG A 46 -12.63 4.07 6.40
C ARG A 46 -12.77 4.73 5.03
N LEU A 47 -11.91 4.37 4.10
CA LEU A 47 -11.91 4.89 2.74
C LEU A 47 -13.11 4.37 1.94
N SER A 48 -13.64 5.21 1.07
CA SER A 48 -14.67 4.89 0.09
C SER A 48 -14.14 5.10 -1.32
N LEU A 49 -14.81 4.53 -2.31
CA LEU A 49 -14.46 4.73 -3.72
C LEU A 49 -14.51 6.23 -4.07
N GLY A 50 -13.44 6.72 -4.70
CA GLY A 50 -13.29 8.13 -5.05
C GLY A 50 -12.70 9.00 -3.94
N ASP A 51 -12.55 8.49 -2.73
CA ASP A 51 -11.92 9.23 -1.63
C ASP A 51 -10.48 9.59 -1.96
N ARG A 52 -10.07 10.75 -1.46
CA ARG A 52 -8.70 11.24 -1.54
C ARG A 52 -8.07 11.25 -0.15
N PHE A 53 -6.82 10.82 -0.08
CA PHE A 53 -6.03 10.87 1.14
C PHE A 53 -4.59 11.24 0.84
N GLY A 54 -3.96 11.95 1.77
CA GLY A 54 -2.57 12.37 1.68
C GLY A 54 -1.67 11.54 2.57
N MET A 55 -0.43 11.32 2.11
CA MET A 55 0.63 10.69 2.90
C MET A 55 1.85 11.60 2.92
N ASP A 56 2.41 11.80 4.08
CA ASP A 56 3.72 12.43 4.24
C ASP A 56 4.79 11.36 4.12
N MET A 57 5.70 11.54 3.17
CA MET A 57 6.69 10.56 2.77
C MET A 57 8.10 11.11 3.06
N HIS A 58 9.03 10.20 3.28
CA HIS A 58 10.44 10.54 3.37
C HIS A 58 11.29 9.49 2.64
N LEU A 59 11.97 9.91 1.59
CA LEU A 59 12.90 9.10 0.82
C LEU A 59 14.15 9.92 0.50
N GLY A 60 15.01 10.12 1.51
CA GLY A 60 16.13 11.07 1.44
C GLY A 60 15.69 12.53 1.58
N VAL A 61 14.56 12.89 0.99
CA VAL A 61 13.89 14.19 1.12
C VAL A 61 12.43 14.00 1.53
N ALA A 62 11.90 14.95 2.29
CA ALA A 62 10.48 14.95 2.63
C ALA A 62 9.64 15.38 1.43
N TYR A 63 8.57 14.66 1.14
CA TYR A 63 7.58 15.00 0.13
C TYR A 63 6.21 14.48 0.53
N SER A 64 5.17 14.92 -0.13
CA SER A 64 3.82 14.42 0.08
C SER A 64 3.26 13.79 -1.18
N THR A 65 2.42 12.78 -0.99
CA THR A 65 1.65 12.16 -2.07
C THR A 65 0.17 12.42 -1.86
N ARG A 66 -0.54 12.44 -2.98
CA ARG A 66 -2.01 12.49 -3.01
C ARG A 66 -2.49 11.20 -3.66
N ASN A 67 -3.35 10.50 -2.95
CA ASN A 67 -3.87 9.21 -3.37
C ASN A 67 -5.38 9.32 -3.57
N THR A 68 -5.88 8.69 -4.63
CA THR A 68 -7.32 8.61 -4.92
C THR A 68 -7.71 7.15 -5.03
N VAL A 69 -8.71 6.72 -4.26
CA VAL A 69 -9.23 5.34 -4.33
C VAL A 69 -9.97 5.16 -5.64
N ILE A 70 -9.48 4.27 -6.50
CA ILE A 70 -10.01 4.01 -7.84
C ILE A 70 -10.69 2.66 -7.97
N GLU A 71 -10.42 1.73 -7.07
CA GLU A 71 -11.07 0.43 -6.99
C GLU A 71 -11.35 0.12 -5.52
N LEU A 72 -12.56 -0.36 -5.22
CA LEU A 72 -12.96 -0.78 -3.88
C LEU A 72 -14.04 -1.85 -3.97
N GLU A 73 -13.70 -3.02 -3.47
CA GLU A 73 -14.63 -4.14 -3.29
C GLU A 73 -14.37 -4.72 -1.89
N GLU A 74 -15.37 -4.65 -1.03
CA GLU A 74 -15.26 -5.00 0.39
C GLU A 74 -14.63 -6.39 0.60
N ASN A 75 -13.58 -6.43 1.41
CA ASN A 75 -12.83 -7.64 1.75
C ASN A 75 -12.18 -8.39 0.56
N ARG A 76 -12.11 -7.78 -0.61
CA ARG A 76 -11.60 -8.42 -1.83
C ARG A 76 -10.58 -7.59 -2.58
N ARG A 77 -10.79 -6.28 -2.70
CA ARG A 77 -9.95 -5.42 -3.52
C ARG A 77 -9.95 -4.00 -3.05
N ILE A 78 -8.80 -3.39 -3.05
CA ILE A 78 -8.64 -1.94 -2.95
C ILE A 78 -7.47 -1.49 -3.82
N ALA A 79 -7.64 -0.40 -4.54
CA ALA A 79 -6.56 0.24 -5.28
C ALA A 79 -6.68 1.76 -5.21
N TRP A 80 -5.52 2.40 -5.17
CA TRP A 80 -5.43 3.85 -5.25
C TRP A 80 -4.37 4.28 -6.23
N GLN A 81 -4.63 5.39 -6.90
CA GLN A 81 -3.70 6.04 -7.80
C GLN A 81 -2.93 7.12 -7.05
N THR A 82 -1.62 7.07 -7.11
CA THR A 82 -0.72 7.99 -6.40
C THR A 82 -0.19 9.05 -7.35
N THR A 83 -0.30 10.30 -6.93
CA THR A 83 0.31 11.45 -7.62
C THR A 83 1.21 12.20 -6.66
N ALA A 84 2.32 12.75 -7.16
CA ALA A 84 3.16 13.64 -6.37
C ALA A 84 2.54 15.04 -6.32
N GLY A 85 2.75 15.73 -5.20
CA GLY A 85 2.39 17.14 -5.07
C GLY A 85 3.45 18.07 -5.66
N GLY A 86 3.08 19.34 -5.90
CA GLY A 86 3.99 20.38 -6.36
C GLY A 86 4.57 20.15 -7.76
N PRO A 87 5.73 20.76 -8.08
CA PRO A 87 6.35 20.66 -9.41
C PRO A 87 6.71 19.24 -9.83
N ALA A 88 7.04 18.37 -8.86
CA ALA A 88 7.32 16.96 -9.12
C ALA A 88 6.11 16.22 -9.71
N GLY A 89 4.89 16.62 -9.36
CA GLY A 89 3.67 16.07 -9.91
C GLY A 89 3.47 16.36 -11.40
N ALA A 90 4.19 17.32 -11.96
CA ALA A 90 4.17 17.59 -13.41
C ALA A 90 4.86 16.47 -14.20
N VAL A 91 5.86 15.82 -13.63
CA VAL A 91 6.70 14.81 -14.31
C VAL A 91 6.57 13.41 -13.74
N LEU A 92 6.14 13.27 -12.49
CA LEU A 92 6.00 12.00 -11.78
C LEU A 92 4.54 11.78 -11.36
N GLY A 93 4.10 10.54 -11.38
CA GLY A 93 2.80 10.16 -10.83
C GLY A 93 1.92 9.42 -11.81
N GLY A 94 0.87 8.85 -11.26
CA GLY A 94 -0.09 8.02 -11.99
C GLY A 94 -0.01 6.54 -11.64
N ARG A 95 1.04 6.10 -10.93
CA ARG A 95 1.19 4.71 -10.51
C ARG A 95 0.03 4.28 -9.61
N ILE A 96 -0.34 3.02 -9.71
CA ILE A 96 -1.43 2.42 -8.95
C ILE A 96 -0.84 1.40 -8.00
N TRP A 97 -1.29 1.45 -6.75
CA TRP A 97 -1.11 0.42 -5.76
C TRP A 97 -2.41 -0.35 -5.62
N ARG A 98 -2.36 -1.65 -5.77
CA ARG A 98 -3.55 -2.51 -5.71
C ARG A 98 -3.29 -3.69 -4.79
N TYR A 99 -4.27 -4.00 -3.97
CA TYR A 99 -4.32 -5.20 -3.15
C TYR A 99 -5.51 -6.05 -3.55
N LEU A 100 -5.25 -7.34 -3.75
CA LEU A 100 -6.25 -8.37 -4.02
C LEU A 100 -6.22 -9.36 -2.87
N LEU A 101 -7.39 -9.69 -2.35
CA LEU A 101 -7.57 -10.66 -1.26
C LEU A 101 -8.42 -11.81 -1.76
N GLU A 102 -7.85 -13.01 -1.77
CA GLU A 102 -8.52 -14.22 -2.23
C GLU A 102 -8.55 -15.25 -1.09
N PRO A 103 -9.73 -15.72 -0.65
CA PRO A 103 -9.80 -16.84 0.30
C PRO A 103 -9.03 -18.04 -0.23
N ALA A 104 -8.23 -18.65 0.63
CA ALA A 104 -7.42 -19.81 0.29
C ALA A 104 -7.35 -20.78 1.47
N ASP A 105 -6.91 -22.00 1.21
CA ASP A 105 -6.67 -22.96 2.29
C ASP A 105 -5.58 -22.40 3.22
N GLY A 106 -5.90 -22.29 4.50
CA GLY A 106 -5.01 -21.75 5.53
C GLY A 106 -5.06 -20.24 5.72
N GLY A 107 -5.95 -19.53 5.04
CA GLY A 107 -6.13 -18.09 5.25
C GLY A 107 -6.55 -17.31 4.00
N THR A 108 -5.84 -16.24 3.72
CA THR A 108 -6.08 -15.36 2.58
C THR A 108 -4.80 -15.21 1.75
N LEU A 109 -4.89 -15.47 0.45
CA LEU A 109 -3.83 -15.12 -0.48
C LEU A 109 -3.91 -13.63 -0.77
N VAL A 110 -2.90 -12.89 -0.31
CA VAL A 110 -2.79 -11.44 -0.52
C VAL A 110 -1.85 -11.19 -1.69
N THR A 111 -2.33 -10.48 -2.69
CA THR A 111 -1.52 -10.01 -3.82
C THR A 111 -1.40 -8.50 -3.72
N GLU A 112 -0.18 -7.99 -3.73
CA GLU A 112 0.12 -6.57 -3.86
C GLU A 112 0.69 -6.30 -5.25
N GLU A 113 0.15 -5.30 -5.93
CA GLU A 113 0.59 -4.88 -7.25
C GLU A 113 1.04 -3.42 -7.25
N TRP A 114 2.16 -3.19 -7.89
CA TRP A 114 2.66 -1.88 -8.26
C TRP A 114 2.54 -1.73 -9.77
N ASP A 115 1.57 -0.94 -10.21
CA ASP A 115 1.15 -0.82 -11.60
C ASP A 115 1.55 0.54 -12.16
N LEU A 116 2.45 0.52 -13.12
CA LEU A 116 2.97 1.70 -13.82
C LEU A 116 2.24 1.99 -15.15
N SER A 117 1.14 1.30 -15.44
CA SER A 117 0.41 1.49 -16.71
C SER A 117 -0.04 2.94 -16.91
N ARG A 118 -0.40 3.63 -15.82
CA ARG A 118 -0.80 5.04 -15.80
C ARG A 118 0.29 6.01 -15.33
N GLU A 119 1.50 5.52 -15.08
CA GLU A 119 2.65 6.41 -14.82
C GLU A 119 2.95 7.23 -16.06
N LYS A 120 3.34 8.49 -15.89
CA LYS A 120 3.67 9.37 -17.01
C LYS A 120 4.75 8.76 -17.90
N TRP A 121 4.54 8.80 -19.19
CA TRP A 121 5.45 8.20 -20.18
C TRP A 121 6.88 8.75 -20.08
N THR A 122 7.04 10.00 -19.63
CA THR A 122 8.34 10.66 -19.45
C THR A 122 9.14 10.08 -18.29
N SER A 123 8.49 9.68 -17.21
CA SER A 123 9.13 9.13 -16.00
C SER A 123 9.14 7.60 -15.97
N LYS A 124 8.19 6.95 -16.61
CA LYS A 124 8.00 5.49 -16.54
C LYS A 124 9.29 4.68 -16.80
N PRO A 125 10.09 4.92 -17.88
CA PRO A 125 11.29 4.13 -18.12
C PRO A 125 12.32 4.25 -17.00
N VAL A 126 12.51 5.45 -16.47
CA VAL A 126 13.46 5.72 -15.37
C VAL A 126 12.97 5.07 -14.08
N VAL A 127 11.71 5.28 -13.72
CA VAL A 127 11.08 4.68 -12.53
C VAL A 127 11.20 3.15 -12.60
N LYS A 128 10.88 2.56 -13.73
CA LYS A 128 10.95 1.11 -13.94
C LYS A 128 12.37 0.58 -13.77
N ALA A 129 13.35 1.24 -14.37
CA ALA A 129 14.74 0.82 -14.31
C ALA A 129 15.38 0.97 -12.93
N THR A 130 15.01 2.03 -12.19
CA THR A 130 15.69 2.38 -10.93
C THR A 130 14.97 1.89 -9.69
N MET A 131 13.65 1.74 -9.71
CA MET A 131 12.84 1.48 -8.53
C MET A 131 12.31 0.06 -8.40
N THR A 132 12.25 -0.72 -9.48
CA THR A 132 11.60 -2.05 -9.47
C THR A 132 12.16 -2.98 -8.38
N ALA A 133 13.48 -3.09 -8.26
CA ALA A 133 14.10 -4.01 -7.30
C ALA A 133 13.86 -3.59 -5.84
N SER A 134 13.95 -2.30 -5.54
CA SER A 134 13.67 -1.77 -4.18
C SER A 134 12.19 -1.86 -3.85
N THR A 135 11.33 -1.56 -4.81
CA THR A 135 9.87 -1.67 -4.65
C THR A 135 9.47 -3.11 -4.35
N ARG A 136 9.99 -4.09 -5.08
CA ARG A 136 9.72 -5.51 -4.80
C ARG A 136 10.06 -5.88 -3.35
N ARG A 137 11.25 -5.52 -2.88
CA ARG A 137 11.64 -5.80 -1.48
C ARG A 137 10.73 -5.11 -0.47
N ASN A 138 10.31 -3.89 -0.75
CA ASN A 138 9.40 -3.16 0.13
C ASN A 138 8.00 -3.81 0.16
N MET A 139 7.48 -4.22 -0.99
CA MET A 139 6.20 -4.95 -1.09
C MET A 139 6.24 -6.27 -0.30
N GLU A 140 7.31 -7.04 -0.44
CA GLU A 140 7.49 -8.28 0.32
C GLU A 140 7.50 -8.03 1.83
N ARG A 141 8.16 -6.96 2.28
CA ARG A 141 8.15 -6.54 3.70
C ARG A 141 6.78 -6.05 4.14
N THR A 142 6.06 -5.35 3.28
CA THR A 142 4.69 -4.89 3.55
C THR A 142 3.78 -6.09 3.81
N LEU A 143 3.81 -7.09 2.94
CA LEU A 143 3.01 -8.31 3.13
C LEU A 143 3.40 -9.08 4.40
N ALA A 144 4.69 -9.13 4.74
CA ALA A 144 5.14 -9.73 5.99
C ALA A 144 4.64 -8.96 7.22
N ARG A 145 4.60 -7.63 7.17
CA ARG A 145 4.03 -6.79 8.23
C ARG A 145 2.54 -6.96 8.39
N ILE A 146 1.81 -7.04 7.29
CA ILE A 146 0.37 -7.35 7.31
C ILE A 146 0.15 -8.66 8.05
N GLU A 147 0.87 -9.73 7.69
CA GLU A 147 0.77 -11.02 8.38
C GLU A 147 1.05 -10.88 9.87
N GLN A 148 2.12 -10.22 10.24
CA GLN A 148 2.50 -10.00 11.64
C GLN A 148 1.39 -9.29 12.42
N LEU A 149 0.84 -8.20 11.89
CA LEU A 149 -0.18 -7.40 12.55
C LEU A 149 -1.50 -8.16 12.74
N VAL A 150 -1.91 -8.97 11.77
CA VAL A 150 -3.19 -9.69 11.85
C VAL A 150 -3.07 -11.02 12.60
N THR A 151 -1.89 -11.59 12.73
CA THR A 151 -1.67 -12.87 13.45
C THR A 151 -1.31 -12.66 14.91
N ASP A 152 -0.55 -11.61 15.26
CA ASP A 152 -0.16 -11.32 16.65
C ASP A 152 -1.32 -10.77 17.49
N GLY A 153 -2.40 -10.30 16.84
CA GLY A 153 -3.54 -9.68 17.50
C GLY A 153 -3.17 -8.35 18.18
N PRO A 154 -4.14 -7.63 18.77
CA PRO A 154 -3.84 -6.52 19.64
C PRO A 154 -3.07 -7.07 20.85
N GLN A 155 -1.82 -6.62 21.05
CA GLN A 155 -1.07 -6.97 22.27
C GLN A 155 -1.91 -6.57 23.49
N ALA A 156 -2.32 -7.55 24.28
CA ALA A 156 -2.86 -7.28 25.59
C ALA A 156 -1.84 -6.42 26.35
N PRO A 157 -2.28 -5.37 27.09
CA PRO A 157 -1.36 -4.62 27.91
C PRO A 157 -0.64 -5.59 28.81
N SER A 158 0.69 -5.58 28.78
CA SER A 158 1.51 -6.37 29.68
C SER A 158 1.17 -5.92 31.10
N ASP A 159 0.46 -6.75 31.84
CA ASP A 159 0.28 -6.59 33.27
C ASP A 159 1.66 -6.73 33.92
N THR A 160 2.32 -5.60 34.07
CA THR A 160 3.52 -5.51 34.91
C THR A 160 3.05 -5.50 36.35
N ARG A 161 3.09 -6.65 36.98
CA ARG A 161 3.05 -6.75 38.44
C ARG A 161 4.44 -6.44 38.99
#